data_51a97c411acf16c03030c651e0ded6bd
#
_entry.id   51a97c411acf16c03030c651e0ded6bd
#
_cell.length_a   1.000
_cell.length_b   1.000
_cell.length_c   1.000
_cell.angle_alpha   90.00
_cell.angle_beta   90.00
_cell.angle_gamma   90.00
#
_symmetry.space_group_name_H-M   'P 1'
#
loop_
_entity.id
_entity.type
_entity.pdbx_description
1 polymer ?
#
loop_
_entity_poly.entity_id
_entity_poly.type
_entity_poly.pdbx_seq_one_letter_code
_entity_poly.pdbx_strand_id
1 'polypeptide(L)'
;KGVEIHSAELGNRGVLFGGLGWYTRLEFPYLNNLMQQGTQVEIESALLKIYPEQGTYSDYNTLPDSLYLYIADENNVVTDAVTDYLGSEVQRGTLSEDNTFNENTYYYFDVTQFMQEELGAFGMYKHNLQLVFNSDDYTGTFKNLTFNDQGGRNPVTLQLIYKVYESY
;
A
#
# COMPACT_ATOMS: atom_id res chain seq x y z
N LYS A 1 15.24 3.92 -18.14
CA LYS A 1 13.77 3.84 -18.06
C LYS A 1 13.47 2.45 -17.50
N GLY A 2 12.83 2.37 -16.34
CA GLY A 2 12.46 1.09 -15.73
C GLY A 2 11.47 0.34 -16.59
N VAL A 3 11.37 -0.97 -16.40
CA VAL A 3 10.31 -1.80 -16.99
C VAL A 3 9.16 -1.78 -16.00
N GLU A 4 7.97 -1.42 -16.47
CA GLU A 4 6.72 -1.47 -15.71
C GLU A 4 5.96 -2.73 -16.12
N ILE A 5 5.49 -3.48 -15.14
CA ILE A 5 4.70 -4.71 -15.33
C ILE A 5 3.40 -4.50 -14.57
N HIS A 6 2.27 -4.60 -15.26
CA HIS A 6 0.96 -4.47 -14.62
C HIS A 6 0.56 -5.75 -13.89
N SER A 7 -0.17 -5.61 -12.78
CA SER A 7 -0.67 -6.75 -11.99
C SER A 7 -1.46 -7.75 -12.82
N ALA A 8 -2.21 -7.29 -13.81
CA ALA A 8 -2.95 -8.13 -14.75
C ALA A 8 -2.05 -9.11 -15.53
N GLU A 9 -0.82 -8.72 -15.85
CA GLU A 9 0.16 -9.58 -16.54
C GLU A 9 0.74 -10.65 -15.61
N LEU A 10 0.64 -10.43 -14.29
CA LEU A 10 1.08 -11.33 -13.23
C LEU A 10 -0.09 -12.12 -12.60
N GLY A 11 -1.23 -12.18 -13.28
CA GLY A 11 -2.43 -12.85 -12.77
C GLY A 11 -3.10 -12.11 -11.61
N ASN A 12 -3.14 -10.80 -11.66
CA ASN A 12 -3.64 -9.86 -10.63
C ASN A 12 -2.85 -9.94 -9.33
N ARG A 13 -1.53 -9.97 -9.44
CA ARG A 13 -0.60 -10.00 -8.31
C ARG A 13 0.30 -8.79 -8.28
N GLY A 14 0.58 -8.30 -7.08
CA GLY A 14 1.71 -7.43 -6.79
C GLY A 14 2.90 -8.27 -6.32
N VAL A 15 4.09 -7.88 -6.73
CA VAL A 15 5.32 -8.60 -6.38
C VAL A 15 6.41 -7.63 -5.99
N LEU A 16 7.03 -7.87 -4.85
CA LEU A 16 8.27 -7.24 -4.41
C LEU A 16 9.40 -8.26 -4.44
N PHE A 17 10.56 -7.85 -4.92
CA PHE A 17 11.73 -8.71 -4.95
C PHE A 17 12.96 -7.98 -4.40
N GLY A 18 13.51 -8.48 -3.29
CA GLY A 18 14.75 -7.98 -2.71
C GLY A 18 15.93 -8.21 -3.65
N GLY A 19 16.95 -7.35 -3.58
CA GLY A 19 18.16 -7.46 -4.42
C GLY A 19 18.01 -6.97 -5.86
N LEU A 20 16.80 -6.79 -6.36
CA LEU A 20 16.55 -6.29 -7.72
C LEU A 20 16.11 -4.82 -7.78
N GLY A 21 15.87 -4.19 -6.63
CA GLY A 21 15.39 -2.81 -6.57
C GLY A 21 13.95 -2.65 -7.10
N TRP A 22 13.16 -3.68 -7.06
CA TRP A 22 11.76 -3.62 -7.46
C TRP A 22 10.90 -3.02 -6.36
N TYR A 23 9.93 -2.22 -6.75
CA TYR A 23 8.86 -1.72 -5.89
C TYR A 23 7.52 -2.01 -6.52
N THR A 24 6.47 -2.04 -5.72
CA THR A 24 5.10 -2.15 -6.23
C THR A 24 4.40 -0.82 -6.08
N ARG A 25 3.84 -0.32 -7.17
CA ARG A 25 3.02 0.88 -7.22
C ARG A 25 1.58 0.53 -6.88
N LEU A 26 1.02 1.24 -5.92
CA LEU A 26 -0.36 1.13 -5.49
C LEU A 26 -1.12 2.40 -5.90
N GLU A 27 -2.19 2.23 -6.65
CA GLU A 27 -3.06 3.31 -7.12
C GLU A 27 -4.47 3.16 -6.55
N PHE A 28 -5.13 4.29 -6.33
CA PHE A 28 -6.48 4.35 -5.78
C PHE A 28 -7.44 5.05 -6.75
N PRO A 29 -7.76 4.44 -7.92
CA PRO A 29 -8.48 5.11 -9.00
C PRO A 29 -9.90 5.55 -8.62
N TYR A 30 -10.48 4.95 -7.60
CA TYR A 30 -11.86 5.24 -7.17
C TYR A 30 -11.96 6.23 -6.01
N LEU A 31 -10.85 6.75 -5.50
CA LEU A 31 -10.87 7.70 -4.39
C LEU A 31 -11.69 8.96 -4.73
N ASN A 32 -11.56 9.44 -5.96
CA ASN A 32 -12.32 10.59 -6.45
C ASN A 32 -13.84 10.37 -6.47
N ASN A 33 -14.30 9.12 -6.49
CA ASN A 33 -15.74 8.84 -6.46
C ASN A 33 -16.38 9.21 -5.12
N LEU A 34 -15.58 9.27 -4.05
CA LEU A 34 -16.06 9.74 -2.74
C LEU A 34 -16.51 11.20 -2.80
N MET A 35 -15.82 12.03 -3.58
CA MET A 35 -16.17 13.44 -3.78
C MET A 35 -17.55 13.65 -4.42
N GLN A 36 -18.08 12.64 -5.08
CA GLN A 36 -19.39 12.72 -5.74
C GLN A 36 -20.55 12.41 -4.77
N GLN A 37 -20.26 11.97 -3.55
CA GLN A 37 -21.28 11.56 -2.58
C GLN A 37 -21.85 12.71 -1.75
N GLY A 38 -21.22 13.90 -1.78
CA GLY A 38 -21.69 15.06 -1.01
C GLY A 38 -20.89 16.31 -1.33
N THR A 39 -21.23 17.40 -0.66
CA THR A 39 -20.57 18.70 -0.87
C THR A 39 -19.15 18.72 -0.28
N GLN A 40 -18.97 17.99 0.80
CA GLN A 40 -17.67 17.84 1.46
C GLN A 40 -17.56 16.44 2.05
N VAL A 41 -16.40 15.83 1.84
CA VAL A 41 -16.04 14.53 2.41
C VAL A 41 -14.81 14.70 3.29
N GLU A 42 -14.84 14.15 4.48
CA GLU A 42 -13.72 14.13 5.42
C GLU A 42 -13.38 12.68 5.77
N ILE A 43 -12.13 12.28 5.53
CA ILE A 43 -11.64 10.95 5.89
C ILE A 43 -11.21 10.99 7.36
N GLU A 44 -11.81 10.13 8.19
CA GLU A 44 -11.45 10.00 9.60
C GLU A 44 -10.35 8.94 9.81
N SER A 45 -10.38 7.89 9.01
CA SER A 45 -9.41 6.81 9.08
C SER A 45 -9.28 6.11 7.72
N ALA A 46 -8.06 5.77 7.35
CA ALA A 46 -7.75 4.99 6.18
C ALA A 46 -6.68 3.94 6.52
N LEU A 47 -7.07 2.67 6.54
CA LEU A 47 -6.19 1.56 6.87
C LEU A 47 -5.96 0.69 5.64
N LEU A 48 -4.72 0.66 5.16
CA LEU A 48 -4.28 -0.21 4.08
C LEU A 48 -3.77 -1.53 4.63
N LYS A 49 -4.31 -2.65 4.15
CA LYS A 49 -3.85 -4.00 4.48
C LYS A 49 -3.37 -4.73 3.24
N ILE A 50 -2.21 -5.36 3.35
CA ILE A 50 -1.57 -6.14 2.31
C ILE A 50 -1.37 -7.55 2.83
N TYR A 51 -2.02 -8.51 2.20
CA TYR A 51 -1.99 -9.90 2.61
C TYR A 51 -1.02 -10.69 1.72
N PRO A 52 0.07 -11.26 2.30
CA PRO A 52 0.92 -12.18 1.56
C PRO A 52 0.13 -13.35 1.00
N GLU A 53 0.40 -13.72 -0.25
CA GLU A 53 -0.26 -14.86 -0.88
C GLU A 53 0.19 -16.15 -0.20
N GLN A 54 -0.76 -16.94 0.29
CA GLN A 54 -0.47 -18.22 0.94
C GLN A 54 0.28 -19.17 0.00
N GLY A 55 1.29 -19.86 0.55
CA GLY A 55 2.14 -20.77 -0.21
C GLY A 55 3.34 -20.12 -0.90
N THR A 56 3.46 -18.77 -0.86
CA THR A 56 4.63 -18.07 -1.38
C THR A 56 5.71 -17.83 -0.32
N TYR A 57 5.42 -18.12 0.93
CA TYR A 57 6.34 -17.97 2.06
C TYR A 57 6.32 -19.21 2.97
N SER A 58 7.41 -19.41 3.70
CA SER A 58 7.62 -20.55 4.60
C SER A 58 8.76 -20.26 5.58
N ASP A 59 9.06 -21.19 6.47
CA ASP A 59 10.22 -21.08 7.39
C ASP A 59 11.55 -20.90 6.66
N TYR A 60 11.67 -21.33 5.40
CA TYR A 60 12.85 -21.20 4.56
C TYR A 60 12.85 -19.95 3.68
N ASN A 61 11.67 -19.40 3.42
CA ASN A 61 11.46 -18.17 2.66
C ASN A 61 10.57 -17.25 3.50
N THR A 62 11.18 -16.64 4.51
CA THR A 62 10.46 -15.82 5.48
C THR A 62 9.98 -14.51 4.86
N LEU A 63 8.83 -14.06 5.32
CA LEU A 63 8.33 -12.73 4.99
C LEU A 63 9.30 -11.65 5.49
N PRO A 64 9.36 -10.48 4.84
CA PRO A 64 10.07 -9.33 5.37
C PRO A 64 9.43 -8.86 6.69
N ASP A 65 10.24 -8.51 7.69
CA ASP A 65 9.75 -8.09 9.00
C ASP A 65 8.99 -6.76 8.94
N SER A 66 9.34 -5.92 7.97
CA SER A 66 8.70 -4.63 7.76
C SER A 66 8.80 -4.17 6.31
N LEU A 67 7.82 -3.37 5.92
CA LEU A 67 7.73 -2.71 4.62
C LEU A 67 7.59 -1.20 4.83
N TYR A 68 7.87 -0.43 3.79
CA TYR A 68 7.70 1.03 3.80
C TYR A 68 6.83 1.47 2.63
N LEU A 69 6.13 2.59 2.81
CA LEU A 69 5.39 3.26 1.76
C LEU A 69 5.98 4.64 1.52
N TYR A 70 6.33 4.90 0.27
CA TYR A 70 6.70 6.22 -0.22
C TYR A 70 5.61 6.79 -1.09
N ILE A 71 5.47 8.11 -1.06
CA ILE A 71 4.56 8.87 -1.91
C ILE A 71 5.33 9.26 -3.16
N ALA A 72 4.78 8.97 -4.34
CA ALA A 72 5.40 9.30 -5.60
C ALA A 72 4.41 9.98 -6.55
N ASP A 73 4.94 10.84 -7.41
CA ASP A 73 4.18 11.52 -8.45
C ASP A 73 3.80 10.56 -9.62
N GLU A 74 3.13 11.11 -10.61
CA GLU A 74 2.72 10.36 -11.82
C GLU A 74 3.90 9.83 -12.65
N ASN A 75 5.10 10.40 -12.46
CA ASN A 75 6.34 9.97 -13.12
C ASN A 75 7.13 8.95 -12.28
N ASN A 76 6.56 8.48 -11.18
CA ASN A 76 7.19 7.59 -10.21
C ASN A 76 8.40 8.21 -9.48
N VAL A 77 8.46 9.55 -9.40
CA VAL A 77 9.47 10.24 -8.59
C VAL A 77 8.96 10.32 -7.16
N VAL A 78 9.71 9.76 -6.23
CA VAL A 78 9.39 9.84 -4.80
C VAL A 78 9.46 11.30 -4.36
N THR A 79 8.37 11.78 -3.79
CA THR A 79 8.22 13.15 -3.27
C THR A 79 8.26 13.19 -1.76
N ASP A 80 7.75 12.16 -1.10
CA ASP A 80 7.68 12.07 0.35
C ASP A 80 7.57 10.60 0.81
N ALA A 81 7.47 10.38 2.10
CA ALA A 81 7.21 9.08 2.70
C ALA A 81 5.92 9.13 3.53
N VAL A 82 5.21 8.01 3.60
CA VAL A 82 4.12 7.88 4.57
C VAL A 82 4.72 7.85 5.97
N THR A 83 4.33 8.81 6.80
CA THR A 83 4.85 8.98 8.16
C THR A 83 3.91 8.37 9.20
N ASP A 84 4.42 8.22 10.42
CA ASP A 84 3.61 7.89 11.57
C ASP A 84 2.62 9.03 11.91
N TYR A 85 1.70 8.78 12.83
CA TYR A 85 0.70 9.76 13.28
C TYR A 85 1.29 11.09 13.75
N LEU A 86 2.53 11.08 14.26
CA LEU A 86 3.21 12.29 14.72
C LEU A 86 3.95 13.03 13.59
N GLY A 87 4.03 12.44 12.41
CA GLY A 87 4.78 12.98 11.27
C GLY A 87 6.30 13.02 11.49
N SER A 88 6.79 12.27 12.46
CA SER A 88 8.20 12.33 12.90
C SER A 88 9.07 11.26 12.30
N GLU A 89 8.52 10.10 12.00
CA GLU A 89 9.25 8.97 11.45
C GLU A 89 8.50 8.35 10.26
N VAL A 90 9.26 7.77 9.32
CA VAL A 90 8.67 7.00 8.23
C VAL A 90 7.93 5.81 8.82
N GLN A 91 6.66 5.68 8.47
CA GLN A 91 5.81 4.62 8.98
C GLN A 91 6.34 3.26 8.52
N ARG A 92 6.48 2.38 9.50
CA ARG A 92 6.86 1.00 9.27
C ARG A 92 5.61 0.14 9.24
N GLY A 93 5.33 -0.47 8.08
CA GLY A 93 4.28 -1.48 7.96
C GLY A 93 4.70 -2.73 8.70
N THR A 94 4.05 -2.98 9.83
CA THR A 94 4.38 -4.11 10.70
C THR A 94 3.65 -5.36 10.22
N LEU A 95 4.36 -6.48 10.20
CA LEU A 95 3.79 -7.78 9.93
C LEU A 95 2.99 -8.26 11.15
N SER A 96 1.71 -8.57 10.91
CA SER A 96 0.85 -9.28 11.85
C SER A 96 0.75 -10.72 11.40
N GLU A 97 1.36 -11.65 12.11
CA GLU A 97 1.38 -13.06 11.75
C GLU A 97 0.29 -13.86 12.48
N ASP A 98 -0.46 -14.65 11.73
CA ASP A 98 -1.28 -15.72 12.26
C ASP A 98 -0.52 -17.05 12.20
N ASN A 99 0.18 -17.35 13.28
CA ASN A 99 1.01 -18.56 13.40
C ASN A 99 0.19 -19.87 13.48
N THR A 100 -1.14 -19.80 13.56
CA THR A 100 -1.97 -20.98 13.75
C THR A 100 -2.52 -21.49 12.42
N PHE A 101 -3.05 -20.60 11.60
CA PHE A 101 -3.74 -20.97 10.35
C PHE A 101 -3.19 -20.24 9.12
N ASN A 102 -2.29 -19.27 9.30
CA ASN A 102 -1.78 -18.39 8.24
C ASN A 102 -2.91 -17.66 7.44
N GLU A 103 -4.10 -17.51 8.05
CA GLU A 103 -5.25 -16.94 7.37
C GLU A 103 -5.31 -15.42 7.51
N ASN A 104 -4.79 -14.90 8.62
CA ASN A 104 -4.81 -13.47 8.97
C ASN A 104 -3.41 -12.86 9.06
N THR A 105 -2.48 -13.35 8.27
CA THR A 105 -1.16 -12.74 8.13
C THR A 105 -1.24 -11.57 7.18
N TYR A 106 -0.88 -10.35 7.63
CA TYR A 106 -0.93 -9.14 6.82
C TYR A 106 0.03 -8.06 7.32
N TYR A 107 0.41 -7.17 6.41
CA TYR A 107 1.01 -5.87 6.74
C TYR A 107 -0.08 -4.81 6.78
N TYR A 108 0.02 -3.85 7.69
CA TYR A 108 -0.90 -2.74 7.74
C TYR A 108 -0.19 -1.39 7.82
N PHE A 109 -0.82 -0.38 7.22
CA PHE A 109 -0.37 1.00 7.23
C PHE A 109 -1.56 1.91 7.47
N ASP A 110 -1.37 2.91 8.32
CA ASP A 110 -2.29 4.04 8.42
C ASP A 110 -1.94 5.05 7.31
N VAL A 111 -2.80 5.16 6.34
CA VAL A 111 -2.65 6.08 5.20
C VAL A 111 -3.65 7.23 5.25
N THR A 112 -4.18 7.54 6.44
CA THR A 112 -5.22 8.55 6.63
C THR A 112 -4.80 9.91 6.12
N GLN A 113 -3.62 10.38 6.50
CA GLN A 113 -3.12 11.69 6.07
C GLN A 113 -2.95 11.74 4.55
N PHE A 114 -2.33 10.73 3.96
CA PHE A 114 -2.18 10.64 2.50
C PHE A 114 -3.53 10.71 1.78
N MET A 115 -4.53 9.95 2.26
CA MET A 115 -5.87 9.95 1.66
C MET A 115 -6.60 11.28 1.82
N GLN A 116 -6.42 11.98 2.95
CA GLN A 116 -6.97 13.31 3.17
C GLN A 116 -6.34 14.34 2.21
N GLU A 117 -5.03 14.28 2.01
CA GLU A 117 -4.31 15.19 1.12
C GLU A 117 -4.70 14.97 -0.34
N GLU A 118 -4.76 13.71 -0.80
CA GLU A 118 -5.20 13.37 -2.16
C GLU A 118 -6.65 13.80 -2.41
N LEU A 119 -7.54 13.57 -1.45
CA LEU A 119 -8.93 14.00 -1.55
C LEU A 119 -9.04 15.54 -1.56
N GLY A 120 -8.27 16.24 -0.71
CA GLY A 120 -8.22 17.69 -0.62
C GLY A 120 -7.66 18.37 -1.87
N ALA A 121 -6.86 17.70 -2.64
CA ALA A 121 -6.30 18.17 -3.90
C ALA A 121 -7.31 18.22 -5.06
N PHE A 122 -8.56 17.83 -4.84
CA PHE A 122 -9.65 17.83 -5.84
C PHE A 122 -9.29 17.10 -7.15
N GLY A 123 -8.47 16.07 -7.07
CA GLY A 123 -8.01 15.31 -8.23
C GLY A 123 -6.99 16.04 -9.13
N MET A 124 -6.48 17.19 -8.70
CA MET A 124 -5.42 17.90 -9.42
C MET A 124 -4.06 17.22 -9.29
N TYR A 125 -3.84 16.49 -8.21
CA TYR A 125 -2.63 15.73 -8.01
C TYR A 125 -2.96 14.23 -7.97
N LYS A 126 -2.21 13.46 -8.73
CA LYS A 126 -2.31 12.00 -8.74
C LYS A 126 -1.02 11.44 -8.18
N HIS A 127 -0.97 11.31 -6.87
CA HIS A 127 0.09 10.58 -6.25
C HIS A 127 -0.28 9.09 -6.19
N ASN A 128 0.75 8.27 -6.14
CA ASN A 128 0.65 6.85 -5.89
C ASN A 128 1.51 6.50 -4.67
N LEU A 129 1.28 5.33 -4.12
CA LEU A 129 2.14 4.79 -3.08
C LEU A 129 3.10 3.76 -3.69
N GLN A 130 4.37 3.86 -3.33
CA GLN A 130 5.38 2.86 -3.66
C GLN A 130 5.66 2.00 -2.45
N LEU A 131 5.27 0.73 -2.52
CA LEU A 131 5.58 -0.27 -1.52
C LEU A 131 6.99 -0.80 -1.76
N VAL A 132 7.84 -0.73 -0.74
CA VAL A 132 9.25 -1.13 -0.82
C VAL A 132 9.68 -1.94 0.39
N PHE A 133 10.78 -2.67 0.26
CA PHE A 133 11.48 -3.26 1.39
C PHE A 133 12.23 -2.20 2.21
N ASN A 134 12.60 -2.56 3.42
CA ASN A 134 13.62 -1.81 4.18
C ASN A 134 14.94 -1.74 3.39
N SER A 135 15.69 -0.67 3.56
CA SER A 135 16.97 -0.45 2.88
C SER A 135 17.95 -1.61 3.03
N ASP A 136 17.99 -2.23 4.20
CA ASP A 136 18.88 -3.36 4.49
C ASP A 136 18.45 -4.64 3.75
N ASP A 137 17.15 -4.84 3.56
CA ASP A 137 16.58 -5.94 2.79
C ASP A 137 16.63 -5.67 1.26
N TYR A 138 16.78 -4.41 0.85
CA TYR A 138 16.75 -4.02 -0.55
C TYR A 138 17.97 -4.47 -1.35
N THR A 139 19.13 -4.53 -0.71
CA THR A 139 20.42 -4.81 -1.37
C THR A 139 21.07 -6.12 -0.95
N GLY A 140 20.63 -6.72 0.16
CA GLY A 140 21.32 -7.85 0.80
C GLY A 140 20.53 -9.15 0.89
N THR A 141 19.25 -9.17 0.55
CA THR A 141 18.42 -10.37 0.71
C THR A 141 17.67 -10.75 -0.56
N PHE A 142 17.41 -12.05 -0.71
CA PHE A 142 16.52 -12.60 -1.74
C PHE A 142 15.07 -12.72 -1.25
N LYS A 143 14.69 -11.98 -0.19
CA LYS A 143 13.31 -11.96 0.29
C LYS A 143 12.38 -11.50 -0.83
N ASN A 144 11.22 -12.08 -0.88
CA ASN A 144 10.15 -11.68 -1.80
C ASN A 144 8.82 -11.58 -1.06
N LEU A 145 7.93 -10.79 -1.63
CA LEU A 145 6.55 -10.70 -1.20
C LEU A 145 5.66 -10.76 -2.44
N THR A 146 4.74 -11.70 -2.45
CA THR A 146 3.67 -11.78 -3.44
C THR A 146 2.34 -11.60 -2.74
N PHE A 147 1.46 -10.80 -3.31
CA PHE A 147 0.13 -10.54 -2.77
C PHE A 147 -0.88 -10.34 -3.90
N ASN A 148 -2.17 -10.58 -3.61
CA ASN A 148 -3.24 -10.41 -4.60
C ASN A 148 -3.64 -8.94 -4.67
N ASP A 149 -3.78 -8.40 -5.88
CA ASP A 149 -4.26 -7.04 -6.15
C ASP A 149 -5.80 -6.99 -6.06
N GLN A 150 -6.48 -7.46 -7.09
CA GLN A 150 -7.93 -7.51 -7.16
C GLN A 150 -8.38 -8.94 -7.42
N GLY A 151 -9.27 -9.43 -6.59
CA GLY A 151 -9.70 -10.81 -6.68
C GLY A 151 -8.76 -11.78 -5.96
N GLY A 152 -9.03 -13.07 -6.06
CA GLY A 152 -8.31 -14.06 -5.28
C GLY A 152 -8.70 -14.07 -3.80
N ARG A 153 -7.94 -14.83 -3.00
CA ARG A 153 -8.14 -14.89 -1.55
C ARG A 153 -7.34 -13.75 -0.89
N ASN A 154 -7.98 -12.98 -0.03
CA ASN A 154 -7.36 -11.87 0.70
C ASN A 154 -6.63 -10.86 -0.23
N PRO A 155 -7.34 -10.10 -1.08
CA PRO A 155 -6.73 -9.05 -1.88
C PRO A 155 -6.25 -7.89 -1.00
N VAL A 156 -5.43 -7.02 -1.56
CA VAL A 156 -5.11 -5.72 -0.93
C VAL A 156 -6.41 -4.99 -0.62
N THR A 157 -6.53 -4.50 0.61
CA THR A 157 -7.75 -3.87 1.10
C THR A 157 -7.44 -2.49 1.67
N LEU A 158 -8.17 -1.48 1.22
CA LEU A 158 -8.21 -0.16 1.82
C LEU A 158 -9.53 0.01 2.57
N GLN A 159 -9.46 0.08 3.89
CA GLN A 159 -10.62 0.32 4.75
C GLN A 159 -10.70 1.81 5.06
N LEU A 160 -11.80 2.45 4.66
CA LEU A 160 -12.04 3.87 4.87
C LEU A 160 -13.19 4.09 5.86
N ILE A 161 -12.98 5.01 6.79
CA ILE A 161 -14.02 5.61 7.62
C ILE A 161 -14.04 7.09 7.26
N TYR A 162 -15.20 7.58 6.81
CA TYR A 162 -15.36 8.96 6.36
C TYR A 162 -16.72 9.54 6.71
N LYS A 163 -16.77 10.86 6.77
CA LYS A 163 -18.02 11.65 6.95
C LYS A 163 -18.35 12.39 5.67
N VAL A 164 -19.62 12.45 5.38
CA VAL A 164 -20.17 13.24 4.27
C VAL A 164 -21.01 14.38 4.85
N TYR A 165 -20.72 15.59 4.42
CA TYR A 165 -21.48 16.78 4.78
C TYR A 165 -22.31 17.22 3.57
N GLU A 166 -23.62 17.41 3.80
CA GLU A 166 -24.52 17.98 2.81
C GLU A 166 -24.68 19.47 3.11
N SER A 167 -24.54 20.34 2.10
CA SER A 167 -24.95 21.75 2.24
C SER A 167 -26.47 21.83 2.15
N TYR A 168 -27.08 22.37 3.18
CA TYR A 168 -28.49 22.76 3.16
C TYR A 168 -28.69 24.08 2.43
#